data_31efc0f0b1a78302be25350bcf429ce8
#
_entry.id   31efc0f0b1a78302be25350bcf429ce8
#
_cell.length_a   1.000
_cell.length_b   1.000
_cell.length_c   1.000
_cell.angle_alpha   90.00
_cell.angle_beta   90.00
_cell.angle_gamma   90.00
#
_symmetry.space_group_name_H-M   'P 1'
#
loop_
_entity.id
_entity.type
_entity.pdbx_description
1 polymer ?
#
loop_
_entity_poly.entity_id
_entity_poly.type
_entity_poly.pdbx_seq_one_letter_code
_entity_poly.pdbx_strand_id
1 'polypeptide(L)'
;LMQAEVKAELGAEGEAIQLLNQIRQRAFGNSEHAISASGEALKEAILQERKLELLGEGTRRWDLIRSGKFVEKALAVRAEMTEMVNDLQTKGYHEFANGNVISNYVYTKKVYLSSPLTFDPDESNPALYPGWRGQYDYSTTPVKVTGTDHNLAIEGLFNYIDPDGAEAKRLLDEGYTQDDWGVTLVKYADHYTNSNLLPGVKEGNVPPRYYWPIPFETLSKSKGKI
;
A
#
# COMPACT_ATOMS: atom_id res chain seq x y z
N LEU A 1 2.03 -17.09 -11.04
CA LEU A 1 2.11 -17.14 -9.56
C LEU A 1 1.38 -18.34 -8.97
N MET A 2 0.15 -18.67 -9.38
CA MET A 2 -0.56 -19.88 -8.90
C MET A 2 0.25 -21.16 -9.15
N GLN A 3 0.84 -21.29 -10.33
CA GLN A 3 1.69 -22.44 -10.65
C GLN A 3 2.96 -22.46 -9.79
N ALA A 4 3.59 -21.30 -9.53
CA ALA A 4 4.74 -21.20 -8.64
C ALA A 4 4.40 -21.69 -7.21
N GLU A 5 3.23 -21.30 -6.70
CA GLU A 5 2.75 -21.74 -5.40
C GLU A 5 2.54 -23.27 -5.34
N VAL A 6 1.85 -23.84 -6.34
CA VAL A 6 1.66 -25.30 -6.41
C VAL A 6 3.00 -26.04 -6.46
N LYS A 7 3.98 -25.55 -7.23
CA LYS A 7 5.31 -26.14 -7.31
C LYS A 7 6.06 -26.07 -5.98
N ALA A 8 5.95 -24.93 -5.26
CA ALA A 8 6.54 -24.79 -3.93
C ALA A 8 5.90 -25.77 -2.92
N GLU A 9 4.57 -25.93 -2.94
CA GLU A 9 3.88 -26.89 -2.06
C GLU A 9 4.22 -28.35 -2.36
N LEU A 10 4.50 -28.67 -3.61
CA LEU A 10 4.93 -30.01 -4.03
C LEU A 10 6.45 -30.28 -3.86
N GLY A 11 7.20 -29.31 -3.29
CA GLY A 11 8.64 -29.43 -3.10
C GLY A 11 9.48 -29.25 -4.37
N ALA A 12 8.87 -28.85 -5.50
CA ALA A 12 9.58 -28.54 -6.75
C ALA A 12 10.08 -27.07 -6.73
N GLU A 13 10.90 -26.73 -5.72
CA GLU A 13 11.30 -25.35 -5.41
C GLU A 13 12.02 -24.66 -6.58
N GLY A 14 12.90 -25.39 -7.30
CA GLY A 14 13.62 -24.83 -8.44
C GLY A 14 12.67 -24.33 -9.55
N GLU A 15 11.61 -25.09 -9.84
CA GLU A 15 10.58 -24.68 -10.81
C GLU A 15 9.76 -23.51 -10.27
N ALA A 16 9.43 -23.52 -8.97
CA ALA A 16 8.71 -22.44 -8.33
C ALA A 16 9.47 -21.11 -8.40
N ILE A 17 10.77 -21.12 -8.12
CA ILE A 17 11.68 -19.97 -8.23
C ILE A 17 11.73 -19.43 -9.66
N GLN A 18 11.87 -20.32 -10.64
CA GLN A 18 11.87 -19.91 -12.05
C GLN A 18 10.59 -19.19 -12.44
N LEU A 19 9.43 -19.75 -12.06
CA LEU A 19 8.12 -19.14 -12.35
C LEU A 19 7.93 -17.80 -11.63
N LEU A 20 8.38 -17.69 -10.38
CA LEU A 20 8.37 -16.44 -9.63
C LEU A 20 9.24 -15.37 -10.31
N ASN A 21 10.47 -15.74 -10.67
CA ASN A 21 11.42 -14.82 -11.27
C ASN A 21 11.05 -14.40 -12.70
N GLN A 22 10.27 -15.19 -13.44
CA GLN A 22 9.70 -14.75 -14.72
C GLN A 22 8.79 -13.53 -14.55
N ILE A 23 7.96 -13.49 -13.49
CA ILE A 23 7.10 -12.35 -13.20
C ILE A 23 7.96 -11.13 -12.85
N ARG A 24 8.94 -11.31 -11.97
CA ARG A 24 9.83 -10.23 -11.54
C ARG A 24 10.68 -9.68 -12.69
N GLN A 25 11.22 -10.54 -13.53
CA GLN A 25 11.96 -10.12 -14.71
C GLN A 25 11.10 -9.31 -15.68
N ARG A 26 9.83 -9.69 -15.87
CA ARG A 26 8.87 -8.90 -16.65
C ARG A 26 8.63 -7.53 -16.02
N ALA A 27 8.43 -7.48 -14.69
CA ALA A 27 8.11 -6.24 -13.99
C ALA A 27 9.29 -5.25 -13.96
N PHE A 28 10.50 -5.76 -13.73
CA PHE A 28 11.71 -4.93 -13.59
C PHE A 28 12.52 -4.78 -14.88
N GLY A 29 12.19 -5.54 -15.92
CA GLY A 29 12.92 -5.53 -17.18
C GLY A 29 14.31 -6.21 -17.16
N ASN A 30 14.74 -6.71 -15.99
CA ASN A 30 16.02 -7.37 -15.78
C ASN A 30 15.94 -8.44 -14.69
N SER A 31 17.04 -9.14 -14.44
CA SER A 31 17.12 -10.22 -13.43
C SER A 31 17.76 -9.79 -12.09
N GLU A 32 18.09 -8.51 -11.92
CA GLU A 32 18.76 -8.01 -10.70
C GLU A 32 17.88 -8.16 -9.44
N HIS A 33 16.58 -8.19 -9.62
CA HIS A 33 15.61 -8.39 -8.56
C HIS A 33 15.13 -9.83 -8.42
N ALA A 34 15.88 -10.79 -8.98
CA ALA A 34 15.54 -12.19 -8.84
C ALA A 34 15.60 -12.66 -7.36
N ILE A 35 14.62 -13.46 -6.97
CA ILE A 35 14.57 -14.06 -5.64
C ILE A 35 15.21 -15.42 -5.67
N SER A 36 16.03 -15.71 -4.62
CA SER A 36 16.51 -17.03 -4.30
C SER A 36 16.12 -17.32 -2.86
N ALA A 37 15.16 -18.21 -2.67
CA ALA A 37 14.63 -18.59 -1.38
C ALA A 37 14.22 -20.06 -1.41
N SER A 38 14.07 -20.70 -0.24
CA SER A 38 13.65 -22.10 -0.11
C SER A 38 12.66 -22.26 1.05
N GLY A 39 11.95 -23.39 1.09
CA GLY A 39 11.02 -23.72 2.15
C GLY A 39 9.93 -22.66 2.35
N GLU A 40 9.65 -22.34 3.60
CA GLU A 40 8.64 -21.33 3.95
C GLU A 40 8.99 -19.92 3.45
N ALA A 41 10.27 -19.58 3.35
CA ALA A 41 10.69 -18.29 2.81
C ALA A 41 10.32 -18.13 1.32
N LEU A 42 10.37 -19.22 0.54
CA LEU A 42 9.92 -19.21 -0.85
C LEU A 42 8.39 -19.02 -0.93
N LYS A 43 7.64 -19.71 -0.09
CA LYS A 43 6.18 -19.57 -0.04
C LYS A 43 5.76 -18.15 0.34
N GLU A 44 6.42 -17.55 1.33
CA GLU A 44 6.18 -16.14 1.72
C GLU A 44 6.56 -15.19 0.58
N ALA A 45 7.66 -15.42 -0.13
CA ALA A 45 8.04 -14.62 -1.29
C ALA A 45 6.99 -14.68 -2.41
N ILE A 46 6.45 -15.86 -2.70
CA ILE A 46 5.37 -16.02 -3.67
C ILE A 46 4.10 -15.29 -3.21
N LEU A 47 3.75 -15.40 -1.93
CA LEU A 47 2.58 -14.73 -1.35
C LEU A 47 2.73 -13.20 -1.37
N GLN A 48 3.96 -12.71 -1.16
CA GLN A 48 4.28 -11.29 -1.27
C GLN A 48 4.22 -10.79 -2.72
N GLU A 49 4.74 -11.54 -3.68
CA GLU A 49 4.64 -11.19 -5.09
C GLU A 49 3.19 -11.14 -5.56
N ARG A 50 2.35 -12.09 -5.10
CA ARG A 50 0.90 -12.06 -5.36
C ARG A 50 0.24 -10.80 -4.81
N LYS A 51 0.65 -10.32 -3.64
CA LYS A 51 0.16 -9.07 -3.05
C LYS A 51 0.44 -7.88 -3.97
N LEU A 52 1.62 -7.82 -4.56
CA LEU A 52 2.04 -6.71 -5.42
C LEU A 52 1.40 -6.81 -6.82
N GLU A 53 1.45 -7.97 -7.44
CA GLU A 53 0.96 -8.19 -8.80
C GLU A 53 -0.56 -8.06 -8.92
N LEU A 54 -1.30 -8.48 -7.88
CA LEU A 54 -2.76 -8.47 -7.86
C LEU A 54 -3.33 -7.34 -7.00
N LEU A 55 -2.56 -6.25 -6.84
CA LEU A 55 -3.00 -5.06 -6.11
C LEU A 55 -4.28 -4.48 -6.73
N GLY A 56 -5.30 -4.29 -5.89
CA GLY A 56 -6.59 -3.76 -6.35
C GLY A 56 -7.58 -4.82 -6.86
N GLU A 57 -7.17 -6.08 -7.08
CA GLU A 57 -8.06 -7.14 -7.56
C GLU A 57 -8.90 -7.83 -6.46
N GLY A 58 -8.74 -7.41 -5.20
CA GLY A 58 -9.50 -7.95 -4.07
C GLY A 58 -9.12 -9.38 -3.65
N THR A 59 -8.06 -9.95 -4.21
CA THR A 59 -7.66 -11.36 -3.99
C THR A 59 -6.93 -11.58 -2.68
N ARG A 60 -6.30 -10.55 -2.09
CA ARG A 60 -5.39 -10.65 -0.94
C ARG A 60 -5.99 -11.39 0.26
N ARG A 61 -7.25 -11.09 0.60
CA ARG A 61 -7.93 -11.75 1.71
C ARG A 61 -7.99 -13.28 1.52
N TRP A 62 -8.34 -13.72 0.32
CA TRP A 62 -8.46 -15.13 0.00
C TRP A 62 -7.11 -15.83 -0.03
N ASP A 63 -6.08 -15.16 -0.53
CA ASP A 63 -4.72 -15.67 -0.49
C ASP A 63 -4.23 -15.90 0.94
N LEU A 64 -4.49 -14.96 1.83
CA LEU A 64 -4.13 -15.08 3.26
C LEU A 64 -4.92 -16.18 3.98
N ILE A 65 -6.21 -16.31 3.69
CA ILE A 65 -7.04 -17.39 4.26
C ILE A 65 -6.52 -18.75 3.81
N ARG A 66 -6.30 -18.91 2.51
CA ARG A 66 -5.87 -20.17 1.89
C ARG A 66 -4.47 -20.60 2.37
N SER A 67 -3.57 -19.66 2.57
CA SER A 67 -2.23 -19.92 3.10
C SER A 67 -2.17 -20.03 4.63
N GLY A 68 -3.30 -19.87 5.34
CA GLY A 68 -3.34 -19.90 6.81
C GLY A 68 -2.72 -18.68 7.49
N LYS A 69 -2.37 -17.63 6.72
CA LYS A 69 -1.65 -16.43 7.21
C LYS A 69 -2.58 -15.27 7.58
N PHE A 70 -3.90 -15.43 7.46
CA PHE A 70 -4.83 -14.31 7.62
C PHE A 70 -4.77 -13.70 9.02
N VAL A 71 -4.82 -14.52 10.08
CA VAL A 71 -4.80 -14.03 11.46
C VAL A 71 -3.49 -13.35 11.79
N GLU A 72 -2.37 -14.00 11.46
CA GLU A 72 -1.02 -13.46 11.67
C GLU A 72 -0.87 -12.08 11.03
N LYS A 73 -1.18 -11.97 9.73
CA LYS A 73 -1.04 -10.70 9.01
C LYS A 73 -2.03 -9.62 9.47
N ALA A 74 -3.25 -10.00 9.84
CA ALA A 74 -4.22 -9.05 10.39
C ALA A 74 -3.79 -8.48 11.74
N LEU A 75 -3.22 -9.31 12.61
CA LEU A 75 -2.68 -8.86 13.90
C LEU A 75 -1.43 -8.00 13.72
N ALA A 76 -0.53 -8.36 12.80
CA ALA A 76 0.66 -7.57 12.48
C ALA A 76 0.29 -6.17 11.97
N VAL A 77 -0.63 -6.07 10.99
CA VAL A 77 -1.09 -4.77 10.48
C VAL A 77 -1.74 -3.94 11.59
N ARG A 78 -2.50 -4.57 12.49
CA ARG A 78 -3.08 -3.85 13.62
C ARG A 78 -2.02 -3.30 14.56
N ALA A 79 -0.97 -4.09 14.85
CA ALA A 79 0.13 -3.63 15.70
C ALA A 79 0.84 -2.43 15.05
N GLU A 80 1.16 -2.51 13.76
CA GLU A 80 1.76 -1.41 12.99
C GLU A 80 0.86 -0.15 13.00
N MET A 81 -0.44 -0.31 12.78
CA MET A 81 -1.40 0.82 12.84
C MET A 81 -1.48 1.42 14.24
N THR A 82 -1.40 0.62 15.30
CA THR A 82 -1.41 1.10 16.68
C THR A 82 -0.14 1.89 16.98
N GLU A 83 1.01 1.40 16.55
CA GLU A 83 2.29 2.09 16.68
C GLU A 83 2.27 3.42 15.92
N MET A 84 1.83 3.41 14.67
CA MET A 84 1.70 4.62 13.86
C MET A 84 0.80 5.67 14.54
N VAL A 85 -0.35 5.27 15.07
CA VAL A 85 -1.25 6.20 15.79
C VAL A 85 -0.58 6.76 17.05
N ASN A 86 0.10 5.93 17.82
CA ASN A 86 0.84 6.38 19.01
C ASN A 86 1.95 7.38 18.64
N ASP A 87 2.68 7.14 17.58
CA ASP A 87 3.73 8.01 17.09
C ASP A 87 3.15 9.37 16.62
N LEU A 88 2.07 9.35 15.84
CA LEU A 88 1.38 10.55 15.41
C LEU A 88 0.87 11.39 16.61
N GLN A 89 0.38 10.74 17.68
CA GLN A 89 -0.09 11.41 18.88
C GLN A 89 1.05 12.01 19.72
N THR A 90 2.21 11.36 19.76
CA THR A 90 3.29 11.71 20.68
C THR A 90 4.43 12.47 20.04
N LYS A 91 4.74 12.16 18.77
CA LYS A 91 5.86 12.74 18.02
C LYS A 91 5.40 13.68 16.89
N GLY A 92 4.14 13.56 16.46
CA GLY A 92 3.61 14.29 15.31
C GLY A 92 3.92 13.63 13.96
N TYR A 93 4.65 12.53 13.95
CA TYR A 93 4.97 11.75 12.74
C TYR A 93 5.27 10.29 13.08
N HIS A 94 5.18 9.43 12.07
CA HIS A 94 5.62 8.03 12.12
C HIS A 94 6.50 7.73 10.92
N GLU A 95 7.61 7.05 11.14
CA GLU A 95 8.55 6.61 10.12
C GLU A 95 8.36 5.11 9.84
N PHE A 96 8.10 4.78 8.59
CA PHE A 96 7.98 3.40 8.14
C PHE A 96 9.35 2.75 7.92
N ALA A 97 9.41 1.42 7.94
CA ALA A 97 10.63 0.65 7.76
C ALA A 97 11.40 0.94 6.45
N ASN A 98 10.73 1.51 5.44
CA ASN A 98 11.34 1.92 4.18
C ASN A 98 11.88 3.37 4.20
N GLY A 99 11.83 4.05 5.35
CA GLY A 99 12.28 5.43 5.52
C GLY A 99 11.25 6.49 5.11
N ASN A 100 10.09 6.11 4.59
CA ASN A 100 9.00 7.05 4.37
C ASN A 100 8.38 7.49 5.68
N VAL A 101 7.87 8.71 5.70
CA VAL A 101 7.25 9.31 6.88
C VAL A 101 5.81 9.68 6.57
N ILE A 102 4.92 9.46 7.53
CA ILE A 102 3.61 10.10 7.59
C ILE A 102 3.61 11.11 8.73
N SER A 103 3.19 12.35 8.46
CA SER A 103 3.14 13.43 9.44
C SER A 103 1.70 13.82 9.77
N ASN A 104 1.49 14.47 10.91
CA ASN A 104 0.20 15.03 11.28
C ASN A 104 -0.27 16.09 10.28
N TYR A 105 0.67 16.84 9.71
CA TYR A 105 0.39 17.93 8.79
C TYR A 105 1.19 17.79 7.51
N VAL A 106 0.60 18.28 6.43
CA VAL A 106 1.26 18.56 5.17
C VAL A 106 1.02 20.01 4.80
N TYR A 107 1.85 20.57 3.94
CA TYR A 107 1.73 21.96 3.49
C TYR A 107 1.39 21.96 2.01
N THR A 108 0.28 22.59 1.64
CA THR A 108 -0.22 22.57 0.28
C THR A 108 -0.36 23.98 -0.29
N LYS A 109 -0.12 24.11 -1.60
CA LYS A 109 -0.29 25.34 -2.33
C LYS A 109 -0.81 25.08 -3.73
N LYS A 110 -1.82 25.82 -4.15
CA LYS A 110 -2.27 25.82 -5.54
C LYS A 110 -1.25 26.57 -6.40
N VAL A 111 -0.73 25.88 -7.41
CA VAL A 111 0.20 26.43 -8.37
C VAL A 111 -0.50 26.56 -9.70
N TYR A 112 -0.65 27.81 -10.19
CA TYR A 112 -1.22 28.05 -11.51
C TYR A 112 -0.10 27.90 -12.56
N LEU A 113 -0.38 27.11 -13.58
CA LEU A 113 0.55 26.80 -14.64
C LEU A 113 0.20 27.64 -15.87
N SER A 114 1.14 28.48 -16.27
CA SER A 114 1.00 29.35 -17.45
C SER A 114 1.44 28.67 -18.75
N SER A 115 2.08 27.51 -18.68
CA SER A 115 2.58 26.73 -19.81
C SER A 115 2.12 25.29 -19.73
N PRO A 116 2.14 24.52 -20.82
CA PRO A 116 1.87 23.10 -20.78
C PRO A 116 2.79 22.41 -19.77
N LEU A 117 2.20 21.60 -18.89
CA LEU A 117 2.95 20.74 -18.00
C LEU A 117 3.48 19.58 -18.85
N THR A 118 4.78 19.47 -18.98
CA THR A 118 5.40 18.24 -19.46
C THR A 118 5.59 17.34 -18.26
N PHE A 119 4.82 16.27 -18.21
CA PHE A 119 5.07 15.23 -17.21
C PHE A 119 6.31 14.46 -17.68
N ASP A 120 7.42 14.79 -17.08
CA ASP A 120 8.63 13.99 -17.19
C ASP A 120 8.56 12.96 -16.06
N PRO A 121 8.24 11.68 -16.37
CA PRO A 121 8.42 10.62 -15.40
C PRO A 121 9.92 10.63 -15.09
N ASP A 122 10.29 10.97 -13.89
CA ASP A 122 11.66 11.14 -13.44
C ASP A 122 12.53 9.95 -13.88
N GLU A 123 13.15 10.09 -15.05
CA GLU A 123 14.10 9.12 -15.58
C GLU A 123 15.32 8.98 -14.66
N SER A 124 15.55 9.97 -13.77
CA SER A 124 16.63 9.95 -12.81
C SER A 124 16.38 8.93 -11.68
N ASN A 125 15.13 8.48 -11.47
CA ASN A 125 14.81 7.48 -10.47
C ASN A 125 13.90 6.36 -11.01
N PRO A 126 14.38 5.50 -11.91
CA PRO A 126 13.62 4.40 -12.47
C PRO A 126 13.18 3.38 -11.42
N ALA A 127 13.74 3.40 -10.20
CA ALA A 127 13.35 2.51 -9.12
C ALA A 127 11.99 2.89 -8.51
N LEU A 128 11.57 4.16 -8.59
CA LEU A 128 10.26 4.59 -8.10
C LEU A 128 9.10 4.12 -9.00
N TYR A 129 9.36 3.97 -10.31
CA TYR A 129 8.32 3.65 -11.29
C TYR A 129 8.76 2.58 -12.29
N PRO A 130 9.24 1.42 -11.84
CA PRO A 130 9.66 0.37 -12.75
C PRO A 130 8.45 -0.15 -13.54
N GLY A 131 8.46 -0.04 -14.85
CA GLY A 131 7.55 -0.78 -15.74
C GLY A 131 6.25 -0.09 -16.16
N TRP A 132 5.87 1.08 -15.66
CA TRP A 132 4.66 1.77 -16.14
C TRP A 132 4.91 2.74 -17.32
N ARG A 133 6.13 2.85 -17.74
CA ARG A 133 6.60 3.72 -18.83
C ARG A 133 6.16 3.29 -20.23
N GLY A 134 5.49 2.17 -20.38
CA GLY A 134 5.37 1.52 -21.67
C GLY A 134 4.22 1.99 -22.56
N GLN A 135 3.23 2.70 -22.06
CA GLN A 135 2.02 3.01 -22.86
C GLN A 135 1.93 4.46 -23.34
N TYR A 136 2.56 5.40 -22.65
CA TYR A 136 2.50 6.81 -23.02
C TYR A 136 3.89 7.43 -22.96
N ASP A 137 4.33 7.98 -24.07
CA ASP A 137 5.49 8.85 -24.11
C ASP A 137 5.07 10.25 -23.67
N TYR A 138 5.14 10.49 -22.38
CA TYR A 138 4.79 11.79 -21.78
C TYR A 138 5.77 12.90 -22.18
N SER A 139 6.98 12.57 -22.66
CA SER A 139 7.94 13.55 -23.14
C SER A 139 7.51 14.19 -24.45
N THR A 140 6.73 13.47 -25.26
CA THR A 140 6.24 13.94 -26.58
C THR A 140 4.80 14.45 -26.54
N THR A 141 4.04 14.17 -25.45
CA THR A 141 2.65 14.58 -25.32
C THR A 141 2.47 15.45 -24.06
N PRO A 142 2.77 16.75 -24.14
CA PRO A 142 2.61 17.63 -23.00
C PRO A 142 1.14 17.69 -22.56
N VAL A 143 0.90 17.54 -21.27
CA VAL A 143 -0.42 17.80 -20.69
C VAL A 143 -0.65 19.31 -20.73
N LYS A 144 -1.60 19.75 -21.53
CA LYS A 144 -1.99 21.17 -21.60
C LYS A 144 -2.83 21.51 -20.37
N VAL A 145 -2.31 22.43 -19.57
CA VAL A 145 -3.02 23.02 -18.45
C VAL A 145 -3.37 24.46 -18.86
N THR A 146 -4.65 24.82 -18.82
CA THR A 146 -5.08 26.17 -19.18
C THR A 146 -4.71 27.15 -18.06
N GLY A 147 -4.77 28.45 -18.31
CA GLY A 147 -4.41 29.47 -17.31
C GLY A 147 -5.32 29.51 -16.09
N THR A 148 -6.45 28.80 -16.10
CA THR A 148 -7.36 28.63 -14.96
C THR A 148 -7.12 27.34 -14.20
N ASP A 149 -6.36 26.41 -14.77
CA ASP A 149 -6.03 25.14 -14.14
C ASP A 149 -4.89 25.34 -13.13
N HIS A 150 -4.90 24.50 -12.12
CA HIS A 150 -3.85 24.51 -11.11
C HIS A 150 -3.43 23.08 -10.78
N ASN A 151 -2.21 22.98 -10.32
CA ASN A 151 -1.69 21.79 -9.68
C ASN A 151 -1.55 22.04 -8.17
N LEU A 152 -1.42 21.00 -7.40
CA LEU A 152 -1.20 21.08 -5.97
C LEU A 152 0.28 20.79 -5.69
N ALA A 153 0.99 21.79 -5.20
CA ALA A 153 2.31 21.57 -4.59
C ALA A 153 2.09 21.07 -3.16
N ILE A 154 2.77 20.00 -2.78
CA ILE A 154 2.65 19.38 -1.45
C ILE A 154 4.05 19.22 -0.88
N GLU A 155 4.26 19.75 0.32
CA GLU A 155 5.48 19.58 1.10
C GLU A 155 5.16 18.81 2.39
N GLY A 156 6.11 18.03 2.88
CA GLY A 156 5.92 17.21 4.09
C GLY A 156 5.17 15.90 3.87
N LEU A 157 4.96 15.47 2.61
CA LEU A 157 4.21 14.22 2.33
C LEU A 157 5.01 12.96 2.70
N PHE A 158 6.33 12.98 2.50
CA PHE A 158 7.22 11.84 2.77
C PHE A 158 8.34 12.15 3.77
N ASN A 159 8.36 13.37 4.30
CA ASN A 159 9.31 13.83 5.30
C ASN A 159 8.59 14.61 6.39
N TYR A 160 9.13 14.59 7.60
CA TYR A 160 8.58 15.38 8.68
C TYR A 160 9.01 16.84 8.56
N ILE A 161 8.04 17.74 8.66
CA ILE A 161 8.25 19.17 8.84
C ILE A 161 7.66 19.53 10.20
N ASP A 162 8.54 20.01 11.11
CA ASP A 162 8.10 20.46 12.42
C ASP A 162 7.16 21.66 12.28
N PRO A 163 5.89 21.56 12.72
CA PRO A 163 4.91 22.62 12.56
C PRO A 163 5.28 23.93 13.26
N ASP A 164 6.10 23.86 14.30
CA ASP A 164 6.62 25.03 15.04
C ASP A 164 8.00 25.47 14.55
N GLY A 165 8.54 24.78 13.55
CA GLY A 165 9.89 24.98 13.03
C GLY A 165 10.01 26.09 11.99
N ALA A 166 11.25 26.41 11.66
CA ALA A 166 11.57 27.44 10.66
C ALA A 166 11.07 27.11 9.26
N GLU A 167 11.08 25.82 8.90
CA GLU A 167 10.62 25.35 7.59
C GLU A 167 9.11 25.50 7.40
N ALA A 168 8.32 25.15 8.40
CA ALA A 168 6.88 25.37 8.39
C ALA A 168 6.55 26.85 8.23
N LYS A 169 7.24 27.71 9.00
CA LYS A 169 7.07 29.15 8.89
C LYS A 169 7.42 29.68 7.50
N ARG A 170 8.53 29.23 6.92
CA ARG A 170 8.93 29.59 5.54
C ARG A 170 7.84 29.25 4.53
N LEU A 171 7.27 28.03 4.63
CA LEU A 171 6.21 27.57 3.72
C LEU A 171 4.95 28.42 3.85
N LEU A 172 4.54 28.74 5.10
CA LEU A 172 3.39 29.61 5.36
C LEU A 172 3.60 31.02 4.79
N ASP A 173 4.82 31.59 4.98
CA ASP A 173 5.19 32.91 4.44
C ASP A 173 5.21 32.88 2.89
N GLU A 174 5.51 31.75 2.26
CA GLU A 174 5.44 31.52 0.82
C GLU A 174 4.02 31.27 0.30
N GLY A 175 3.01 31.24 1.17
CA GLY A 175 1.61 31.10 0.81
C GLY A 175 1.12 29.65 0.72
N TYR A 176 1.81 28.71 1.35
CA TYR A 176 1.27 27.39 1.60
C TYR A 176 0.24 27.43 2.73
N THR A 177 -0.68 26.48 2.72
CA THR A 177 -1.60 26.22 3.84
C THR A 177 -1.21 24.93 4.52
N GLN A 178 -1.29 24.91 5.86
CA GLN A 178 -1.12 23.70 6.64
C GLN A 178 -2.43 22.92 6.64
N ASP A 179 -2.39 21.68 6.18
CA ASP A 179 -3.54 20.78 6.09
C ASP A 179 -3.37 19.57 7.00
N ASP A 180 -4.48 19.16 7.61
CA ASP A 180 -4.54 17.94 8.42
C ASP A 180 -4.32 16.71 7.55
N TRP A 181 -3.34 15.88 7.93
CA TRP A 181 -3.05 14.62 7.27
C TRP A 181 -3.12 13.45 8.26
N GLY A 182 -2.08 13.19 9.02
CA GLY A 182 -2.06 12.17 10.07
C GLY A 182 -3.04 12.44 11.23
N VAL A 183 -3.36 13.70 11.51
CA VAL A 183 -4.38 14.08 12.49
C VAL A 183 -5.71 13.38 12.22
N THR A 184 -6.10 13.24 10.96
CA THR A 184 -7.33 12.54 10.59
C THR A 184 -7.29 11.06 10.96
N LEU A 185 -6.14 10.40 10.80
CA LEU A 185 -5.94 9.01 11.23
C LEU A 185 -6.06 8.86 12.75
N VAL A 186 -5.46 9.78 13.50
CA VAL A 186 -5.56 9.82 14.97
C VAL A 186 -7.00 9.99 15.42
N LYS A 187 -7.75 10.89 14.79
CA LYS A 187 -9.16 11.14 15.10
C LYS A 187 -10.03 9.90 14.93
N TYR A 188 -9.69 9.04 13.98
CA TYR A 188 -10.42 7.80 13.72
C TYR A 188 -9.65 6.55 14.16
N ALA A 189 -8.73 6.69 15.11
CA ALA A 189 -7.84 5.62 15.57
C ALA A 189 -8.59 4.34 16.00
N ASP A 190 -9.76 4.48 16.63
CA ASP A 190 -10.58 3.34 17.05
C ASP A 190 -10.99 2.45 15.87
N HIS A 191 -11.15 3.00 14.67
CA HIS A 191 -11.44 2.22 13.47
C HIS A 191 -10.30 1.29 13.07
N TYR A 192 -9.06 1.63 13.41
CA TYR A 192 -7.86 0.89 13.02
C TYR A 192 -7.32 0.02 14.15
N THR A 193 -7.45 0.47 15.40
CA THR A 193 -6.83 -0.14 16.58
C THR A 193 -7.80 -0.97 17.43
N ASN A 194 -9.10 -0.66 17.38
CA ASN A 194 -10.09 -1.35 18.20
C ASN A 194 -10.27 -2.81 17.77
N SER A 195 -10.04 -3.73 18.73
CA SER A 195 -10.17 -5.16 18.51
C SER A 195 -11.59 -5.61 18.12
N ASN A 196 -12.61 -4.82 18.43
CA ASN A 196 -14.00 -5.14 18.12
C ASN A 196 -14.34 -4.93 16.63
N LEU A 197 -13.58 -4.10 15.92
CA LEU A 197 -13.80 -3.86 14.48
C LEU A 197 -13.36 -5.01 13.58
N LEU A 198 -12.55 -5.93 14.11
CA LEU A 198 -12.20 -7.19 13.45
C LEU A 198 -12.67 -8.37 14.31
N PRO A 199 -13.97 -8.59 14.41
CA PRO A 199 -14.51 -9.68 15.24
C PRO A 199 -13.96 -11.02 14.77
N GLY A 200 -13.45 -11.81 15.71
CA GLY A 200 -12.85 -13.11 15.46
C GLY A 200 -11.34 -13.08 15.16
N VAL A 201 -10.72 -11.90 15.03
CA VAL A 201 -9.26 -11.79 14.96
C VAL A 201 -8.74 -11.39 16.33
N LYS A 202 -8.44 -12.39 17.17
CA LYS A 202 -7.84 -12.23 18.50
C LYS A 202 -6.66 -13.18 18.60
N GLU A 203 -5.66 -12.79 19.37
CA GLU A 203 -4.60 -13.72 19.75
C GLU A 203 -5.22 -14.96 20.44
N GLY A 204 -4.82 -16.14 19.99
CA GLY A 204 -5.34 -17.42 20.52
C GLY A 204 -6.79 -17.75 20.12
N ASN A 205 -7.44 -16.93 19.31
CA ASN A 205 -8.82 -17.16 18.88
C ASN A 205 -8.87 -17.59 17.42
N VAL A 206 -9.09 -18.88 17.17
CA VAL A 206 -9.16 -19.45 15.83
C VAL A 206 -10.42 -20.30 15.73
N PRO A 207 -11.11 -20.28 14.61
CA PRO A 207 -10.85 -19.52 13.39
C PRO A 207 -11.63 -18.18 13.36
N PRO A 208 -11.08 -17.13 12.76
CA PRO A 208 -11.88 -15.98 12.38
C PRO A 208 -12.96 -16.43 11.40
N ARG A 209 -14.02 -15.65 11.27
CA ARG A 209 -15.08 -15.95 10.29
C ARG A 209 -14.53 -15.83 8.87
N TYR A 210 -14.19 -16.97 8.29
CA TYR A 210 -13.73 -17.05 6.89
C TYR A 210 -14.86 -16.98 5.87
N TYR A 211 -16.08 -17.27 6.32
CA TYR A 211 -17.24 -17.34 5.45
C TYR A 211 -18.14 -16.13 5.63
N TRP A 212 -18.69 -15.65 4.53
CA TRP A 212 -19.79 -14.72 4.57
C TRP A 212 -21.04 -15.47 4.99
N PRO A 213 -21.79 -14.98 5.99
CA PRO A 213 -23.06 -15.61 6.30
C PRO A 213 -23.99 -15.51 5.09
N ILE A 214 -24.69 -16.60 4.79
CA ILE A 214 -25.72 -16.55 3.75
C ILE A 214 -26.81 -15.58 4.25
N PRO A 215 -27.21 -14.57 3.47
CA PRO A 215 -28.25 -13.64 3.87
C PRO A 215 -29.53 -14.38 4.25
N PHE A 216 -30.17 -13.93 5.33
CA PHE A 216 -31.41 -14.56 5.84
C PHE A 216 -32.47 -14.67 4.75
N GLU A 217 -32.61 -13.66 3.90
CA GLU A 217 -33.54 -13.69 2.77
C GLU A 217 -33.26 -14.83 1.79
N THR A 218 -31.99 -15.13 1.55
CA THR A 218 -31.58 -16.26 0.69
C THR A 218 -31.97 -17.58 1.34
N LEU A 219 -31.72 -17.72 2.64
CA LEU A 219 -32.11 -18.92 3.40
C LEU A 219 -33.64 -19.11 3.41
N SER A 220 -34.39 -18.06 3.67
CA SER A 220 -35.84 -18.10 3.70
C SER A 220 -36.48 -18.43 2.34
N LYS A 221 -35.88 -17.92 1.25
CA LYS A 221 -36.35 -18.19 -0.11
C LYS A 221 -35.93 -19.55 -0.64
N SER A 222 -34.86 -20.14 -0.13
CA SER A 222 -34.36 -21.46 -0.55
C SER A 222 -35.18 -22.63 -0.05
N LYS A 223 -36.09 -22.38 0.89
CA LYS A 223 -36.95 -23.43 1.51
C LYS A 223 -36.15 -24.63 2.07
N GLY A 224 -34.96 -24.34 2.62
CA GLY A 224 -34.09 -25.37 3.17
C GLY A 224 -33.33 -26.21 2.14
N LYS A 225 -33.21 -25.73 0.89
CA LYS A 225 -32.46 -26.43 -0.17
C LYS A 225 -31.00 -25.97 -0.30
N ILE A 226 -30.48 -25.21 0.68
CA ILE A 226 -29.06 -24.81 0.76
C ILE A 226 -28.46 -25.44 2.00
#